data_14ec019c5699b3d8339524bf4452e4e4
#
_entry.id   14ec019c5699b3d8339524bf4452e4e4
#
_cell.length_a   1.000
_cell.length_b   1.000
_cell.length_c   1.000
_cell.angle_alpha   90.00
_cell.angle_beta   90.00
_cell.angle_gamma   90.00
#
_symmetry.space_group_name_H-M   'P 1'
#
loop_
_entity.id
_entity.type
_entity.pdbx_description
1 polymer ?
#
loop_
_entity_poly.entity_id
_entity_poly.type
_entity_poly.pdbx_seq_one_letter_code
_entity_poly.pdbx_strand_id
1 'polypeptide(L)'
;MYDWLNVLPKAELHLHLEGSLEPELLFALAERNKIALPWADVETLRGAYAFNNLQEFLDLYYQGADVLRTEQDFYDLTWAYLQRCKAQNVIHTEPFFDPQTHTDRGLPFEVVLNGINPALNDRRKQLRIISGLILSFLRHLGEEEAQKTLDQALPFRDAFIAVGLDSSEMGHPPSKFKRVFDRARSEGFVAVAHAGEEGPPEYIWEALDLLQIKRIDHGVRAIEDERLM
;
A
#
# COMPACT_ATOMS: atom_id res chain seq x y z
N MET A 1 1.43 30.80 8.88
CA MET A 1 0.63 30.59 10.09
C MET A 1 0.87 29.23 10.76
N TYR A 2 1.48 28.25 10.11
CA TYR A 2 1.66 26.89 10.67
C TYR A 2 3.10 26.37 10.58
N ASP A 3 4.11 27.24 10.70
CA ASP A 3 5.54 26.85 10.60
C ASP A 3 5.94 25.80 11.64
N TRP A 4 5.24 25.77 12.78
CA TRP A 4 5.47 24.78 13.82
C TRP A 4 5.07 23.35 13.39
N LEU A 5 4.08 23.19 12.48
CA LEU A 5 3.71 21.88 11.96
C LEU A 5 4.84 21.23 11.15
N ASN A 6 5.67 22.02 10.49
CA ASN A 6 6.76 21.50 9.69
C ASN A 6 7.89 20.89 10.56
N VAL A 7 8.05 21.40 11.78
CA VAL A 7 9.09 20.93 12.71
C VAL A 7 8.64 19.81 13.63
N LEU A 8 7.32 19.57 13.75
CA LEU A 8 6.83 18.44 14.54
C LEU A 8 7.24 17.11 13.91
N PRO A 9 7.75 16.15 14.70
CA PRO A 9 7.93 14.80 14.23
C PRO A 9 6.57 14.15 13.97
N LYS A 10 6.46 13.44 12.84
CA LYS A 10 5.23 12.78 12.40
C LYS A 10 5.43 11.29 12.20
N ALA A 11 4.36 10.51 12.33
CA ALA A 11 4.28 9.14 11.88
C ALA A 11 3.27 9.05 10.73
N GLU A 12 3.57 8.23 9.73
CA GLU A 12 2.66 7.90 8.64
C GLU A 12 2.44 6.39 8.63
N LEU A 13 1.21 5.96 8.93
CA LEU A 13 0.88 4.56 9.17
C LEU A 13 -0.02 3.98 8.07
N HIS A 14 -0.49 4.83 7.13
CA HIS A 14 -1.43 4.43 6.10
C HIS A 14 -1.11 5.15 4.78
N LEU A 15 -0.22 4.55 4.02
CA LEU A 15 0.16 5.00 2.68
C LEU A 15 0.53 3.77 1.83
N HIS A 16 0.00 3.70 0.61
CA HIS A 16 0.38 2.70 -0.39
C HIS A 16 1.58 3.21 -1.17
N LEU A 17 2.63 2.41 -1.21
CA LEU A 17 3.90 2.82 -1.82
C LEU A 17 3.73 3.17 -3.29
N GLU A 18 2.97 2.36 -4.03
CA GLU A 18 2.65 2.59 -5.44
C GLU A 18 1.87 3.90 -5.64
N GLY A 19 0.98 4.24 -4.69
CA GLY A 19 0.22 5.48 -4.71
C GLY A 19 1.05 6.73 -4.42
N SER A 20 2.28 6.57 -3.93
CA SER A 20 3.22 7.67 -3.74
C SER A 20 3.97 8.08 -5.02
N LEU A 21 3.71 7.39 -6.14
CA LEU A 21 4.34 7.65 -7.43
C LEU A 21 3.88 8.99 -8.00
N GLU A 22 4.71 10.02 -7.83
CA GLU A 22 4.41 11.35 -8.35
C GLU A 22 4.48 11.39 -9.89
N PRO A 23 3.69 12.26 -10.55
CA PRO A 23 3.61 12.33 -12.00
C PRO A 23 4.95 12.46 -12.72
N GLU A 24 5.88 13.25 -12.20
CA GLU A 24 7.20 13.44 -12.79
C GLU A 24 8.02 12.14 -12.81
N LEU A 25 8.00 11.40 -11.70
CA LEU A 25 8.68 10.11 -11.62
C LEU A 25 7.98 9.08 -12.50
N LEU A 26 6.65 9.06 -12.54
CA LEU A 26 5.88 8.17 -13.41
C LEU A 26 6.28 8.35 -14.88
N PHE A 27 6.35 9.59 -15.38
CA PHE A 27 6.79 9.87 -16.77
C PHE A 27 8.25 9.45 -17.00
N ALA A 28 9.16 9.70 -16.06
CA ALA A 28 10.56 9.29 -16.16
C ALA A 28 10.70 7.75 -16.22
N LEU A 29 9.92 7.01 -15.41
CA LEU A 29 9.92 5.54 -15.43
C LEU A 29 9.27 4.99 -16.70
N ALA A 30 8.19 5.62 -17.19
CA ALA A 30 7.56 5.24 -18.45
C ALA A 30 8.52 5.38 -19.63
N GLU A 31 9.29 6.48 -19.70
CA GLU A 31 10.33 6.67 -20.72
C GLU A 31 11.44 5.62 -20.60
N ARG A 32 11.96 5.38 -19.38
CA ARG A 32 12.99 4.36 -19.11
C ARG A 32 12.54 2.97 -19.59
N ASN A 33 11.31 2.60 -19.30
CA ASN A 33 10.76 1.27 -19.56
C ASN A 33 10.02 1.19 -20.91
N LYS A 34 10.02 2.28 -21.70
CA LYS A 34 9.38 2.37 -23.03
C LYS A 34 7.90 2.02 -22.99
N ILE A 35 7.20 2.50 -21.97
CA ILE A 35 5.77 2.30 -21.76
C ILE A 35 5.04 3.54 -22.27
N ALA A 36 4.05 3.32 -23.15
CA ALA A 36 3.18 4.39 -23.60
C ALA A 36 2.16 4.73 -22.50
N LEU A 37 2.08 6.00 -22.16
CA LEU A 37 1.11 6.49 -21.19
C LEU A 37 -0.15 6.99 -21.91
N PRO A 38 -1.33 6.91 -21.28
CA PRO A 38 -2.55 7.49 -21.84
C PRO A 38 -2.58 9.03 -21.71
N TRP A 39 -1.72 9.61 -20.89
CA TRP A 39 -1.62 11.06 -20.66
C TRP A 39 -0.49 11.65 -21.52
N ALA A 40 -0.76 12.80 -22.13
CA ALA A 40 0.19 13.47 -23.02
C ALA A 40 1.39 14.06 -22.26
N ASP A 41 1.18 14.51 -21.04
CA ASP A 41 2.17 15.16 -20.19
C ASP A 41 1.79 15.10 -18.70
N VAL A 42 2.70 15.58 -17.85
CA VAL A 42 2.54 15.62 -16.39
C VAL A 42 1.31 16.42 -15.97
N GLU A 43 1.00 17.54 -16.63
CA GLU A 43 -0.15 18.38 -16.27
C GLU A 43 -1.47 17.70 -16.60
N THR A 44 -1.54 16.98 -17.72
CA THR A 44 -2.71 16.15 -18.07
C THR A 44 -2.94 15.05 -17.03
N LEU A 45 -1.88 14.38 -16.58
CA LEU A 45 -1.98 13.39 -15.51
C LEU A 45 -2.43 14.04 -14.19
N ARG A 46 -1.88 15.21 -13.80
CA ARG A 46 -2.34 15.93 -12.60
C ARG A 46 -3.83 16.25 -12.66
N GLY A 47 -4.34 16.62 -13.83
CA GLY A 47 -5.77 16.85 -14.04
C GLY A 47 -6.64 15.60 -13.86
N ALA A 48 -6.07 14.41 -14.06
CA ALA A 48 -6.78 13.14 -13.88
C ALA A 48 -6.96 12.73 -12.39
N TYR A 49 -6.29 13.42 -11.44
CA TYR A 49 -6.46 13.16 -10.01
C TYR A 49 -7.75 13.75 -9.41
N ALA A 50 -8.76 14.02 -10.22
CA ALA A 50 -10.09 14.48 -9.77
C ALA A 50 -11.07 13.29 -9.72
N PHE A 51 -11.06 12.54 -8.62
CA PHE A 51 -11.86 11.33 -8.43
C PHE A 51 -13.21 11.62 -7.80
N ASN A 52 -14.24 10.86 -8.20
CA ASN A 52 -15.59 10.91 -7.62
C ASN A 52 -15.86 9.72 -6.68
N ASN A 53 -15.10 8.65 -6.81
CA ASN A 53 -15.26 7.42 -6.04
C ASN A 53 -13.94 6.64 -5.99
N LEU A 54 -13.88 5.61 -5.14
CA LEU A 54 -12.70 4.75 -4.96
C LEU A 54 -12.30 4.04 -6.27
N GLN A 55 -13.26 3.60 -7.08
CA GLN A 55 -12.93 2.86 -8.31
C GLN A 55 -12.17 3.72 -9.33
N GLU A 56 -12.58 4.99 -9.53
CA GLU A 56 -11.86 5.93 -10.40
C GLU A 56 -10.42 6.17 -9.92
N PHE A 57 -10.23 6.25 -8.61
CA PHE A 57 -8.90 6.31 -8.01
C PHE A 57 -8.07 5.05 -8.30
N LEU A 58 -8.64 3.86 -8.05
CA LEU A 58 -7.95 2.59 -8.26
C LEU A 58 -7.57 2.37 -9.73
N ASP A 59 -8.43 2.76 -10.66
CA ASP A 59 -8.15 2.63 -12.10
C ASP A 59 -6.91 3.44 -12.50
N LEU A 60 -6.77 4.66 -11.99
CA LEU A 60 -5.58 5.48 -12.22
C LEU A 60 -4.35 4.94 -11.47
N TYR A 61 -4.54 4.48 -10.23
CA TYR A 61 -3.51 3.90 -9.40
C TYR A 61 -2.85 2.69 -10.09
N TYR A 62 -3.64 1.74 -10.58
CA TYR A 62 -3.12 0.55 -11.26
C TYR A 62 -2.47 0.88 -12.60
N GLN A 63 -3.04 1.82 -13.38
CA GLN A 63 -2.40 2.32 -14.60
C GLN A 63 -1.05 2.97 -14.32
N GLY A 64 -0.96 3.75 -13.25
CA GLY A 64 0.31 4.35 -12.81
C GLY A 64 1.34 3.30 -12.42
N ALA A 65 0.93 2.27 -11.67
CA ALA A 65 1.83 1.20 -11.24
C ALA A 65 2.43 0.39 -12.39
N ASP A 66 1.84 0.42 -13.58
CA ASP A 66 2.34 -0.30 -14.77
C ASP A 66 3.74 0.12 -15.21
N VAL A 67 4.20 1.31 -14.87
CA VAL A 67 5.54 1.78 -15.21
C VAL A 67 6.66 1.12 -14.40
N LEU A 68 6.32 0.51 -13.25
CA LEU A 68 7.27 -0.17 -12.36
C LEU A 68 7.59 -1.57 -12.92
N ARG A 69 8.82 -1.80 -13.41
CA ARG A 69 9.22 -3.04 -14.11
C ARG A 69 10.48 -3.68 -13.56
N THR A 70 11.35 -2.93 -12.92
CA THR A 70 12.67 -3.38 -12.48
C THR A 70 12.90 -3.08 -11.01
N GLU A 71 13.84 -3.78 -10.38
CA GLU A 71 14.28 -3.50 -9.01
C GLU A 71 14.63 -2.02 -8.82
N GLN A 72 15.26 -1.40 -9.84
CA GLN A 72 15.63 0.01 -9.78
C GLN A 72 14.40 0.93 -9.74
N ASP A 73 13.30 0.58 -10.43
CA ASP A 73 12.08 1.39 -10.42
C ASP A 73 11.43 1.38 -9.03
N PHE A 74 11.40 0.21 -8.37
CA PHE A 74 10.89 0.09 -6.99
C PHE A 74 11.80 0.77 -5.98
N TYR A 75 13.13 0.74 -6.21
CA TYR A 75 14.06 1.52 -5.39
C TYR A 75 13.80 3.01 -5.55
N ASP A 76 13.72 3.52 -6.77
CA ASP A 76 13.51 4.94 -7.07
C ASP A 76 12.19 5.45 -6.48
N LEU A 77 11.10 4.69 -6.63
CA LEU A 77 9.81 4.97 -6.02
C LEU A 77 9.92 5.09 -4.50
N THR A 78 10.46 4.04 -3.86
CA THR A 78 10.59 3.98 -2.40
C THR A 78 11.48 5.11 -1.89
N TRP A 79 12.58 5.40 -2.59
CA TRP A 79 13.50 6.46 -2.21
C TRP A 79 12.87 7.85 -2.34
N ALA A 80 12.12 8.11 -3.43
CA ALA A 80 11.39 9.36 -3.61
C ALA A 80 10.38 9.60 -2.48
N TYR A 81 9.60 8.57 -2.13
CA TYR A 81 8.69 8.62 -0.98
C TYR A 81 9.42 8.95 0.32
N LEU A 82 10.53 8.28 0.62
CA LEU A 82 11.30 8.51 1.85
C LEU A 82 11.93 9.91 1.90
N GLN A 83 12.34 10.46 0.76
CA GLN A 83 12.81 11.84 0.68
C GLN A 83 11.67 12.83 1.00
N ARG A 84 10.45 12.56 0.54
CA ARG A 84 9.26 13.33 0.88
C ARG A 84 8.96 13.25 2.38
N CYS A 85 9.02 12.05 2.98
CA CYS A 85 8.90 11.85 4.42
C CYS A 85 9.91 12.72 5.18
N LYS A 86 11.17 12.71 4.74
CA LYS A 86 12.24 13.52 5.36
C LYS A 86 11.95 15.02 5.29
N ALA A 87 11.51 15.50 4.12
CA ALA A 87 11.18 16.91 3.92
C ALA A 87 10.01 17.37 4.81
N GLN A 88 9.10 16.47 5.15
CA GLN A 88 7.92 16.73 5.98
C GLN A 88 8.14 16.38 7.48
N ASN A 89 9.35 16.02 7.88
CA ASN A 89 9.69 15.59 9.23
C ASN A 89 8.88 14.36 9.71
N VAL A 90 8.59 13.44 8.80
CA VAL A 90 8.09 12.09 9.14
C VAL A 90 9.27 11.26 9.61
N ILE A 91 9.21 10.78 10.85
CA ILE A 91 10.29 10.01 11.51
C ILE A 91 9.98 8.51 11.58
N HIS A 92 8.72 8.13 11.38
CA HIS A 92 8.26 6.75 11.35
C HIS A 92 7.23 6.58 10.23
N THR A 93 7.35 5.48 9.44
CA THR A 93 6.41 5.18 8.38
C THR A 93 6.17 3.67 8.23
N GLU A 94 4.93 3.28 7.96
CA GLU A 94 4.50 1.89 7.73
C GLU A 94 3.78 1.79 6.37
N PRO A 95 4.53 1.89 5.24
CA PRO A 95 3.89 1.83 3.94
C PRO A 95 3.39 0.41 3.63
N PHE A 96 2.25 0.37 2.95
CA PHE A 96 1.73 -0.81 2.27
C PHE A 96 2.41 -0.98 0.92
N PHE A 97 2.47 -2.20 0.43
CA PHE A 97 2.73 -2.48 -0.97
C PHE A 97 1.87 -3.66 -1.42
N ASP A 98 1.48 -3.64 -2.69
CA ASP A 98 0.50 -4.55 -3.28
C ASP A 98 1.19 -5.50 -4.27
N PRO A 99 1.79 -6.62 -3.81
CA PRO A 99 2.57 -7.48 -4.70
C PRO A 99 1.75 -8.03 -5.85
N GLN A 100 0.45 -8.30 -5.66
CA GLN A 100 -0.44 -8.83 -6.70
C GLN A 100 -0.58 -7.87 -7.89
N THR A 101 -0.54 -6.55 -7.66
CA THR A 101 -0.48 -5.53 -8.72
C THR A 101 0.67 -5.78 -9.70
N HIS A 102 1.75 -6.38 -9.23
CA HIS A 102 2.97 -6.62 -10.01
C HIS A 102 3.07 -8.07 -10.48
N THR A 103 2.76 -9.05 -9.62
CA THR A 103 2.89 -10.47 -9.97
C THR A 103 1.87 -10.91 -11.01
N ASP A 104 0.66 -10.34 -11.02
CA ASP A 104 -0.38 -10.64 -12.00
C ASP A 104 0.02 -10.23 -13.44
N ARG A 105 0.91 -9.25 -13.57
CA ARG A 105 1.48 -8.84 -14.87
C ARG A 105 2.86 -9.48 -15.14
N GLY A 106 3.21 -10.53 -14.39
CA GLY A 106 4.35 -11.40 -14.62
C GLY A 106 5.68 -10.94 -14.01
N LEU A 107 5.69 -9.94 -13.11
CA LEU A 107 6.90 -9.61 -12.38
C LEU A 107 7.10 -10.63 -11.24
N PRO A 108 8.31 -11.18 -11.07
CA PRO A 108 8.63 -11.97 -9.89
C PRO A 108 8.48 -11.15 -8.61
N PHE A 109 7.95 -11.77 -7.55
CA PHE A 109 7.78 -11.15 -6.23
C PHE A 109 9.10 -10.56 -5.70
N GLU A 110 10.21 -11.27 -5.94
CA GLU A 110 11.55 -10.85 -5.51
C GLU A 110 12.01 -9.55 -6.15
N VAL A 111 11.62 -9.27 -7.41
CA VAL A 111 11.99 -8.03 -8.10
C VAL A 111 11.43 -6.82 -7.36
N VAL A 112 10.19 -6.91 -6.86
CA VAL A 112 9.57 -5.84 -6.09
C VAL A 112 10.34 -5.63 -4.78
N LEU A 113 10.58 -6.70 -4.02
CA LEU A 113 11.28 -6.62 -2.74
C LEU A 113 12.75 -6.20 -2.85
N ASN A 114 13.45 -6.68 -3.89
CA ASN A 114 14.84 -6.31 -4.14
C ASN A 114 15.01 -4.83 -4.50
N GLY A 115 13.94 -4.17 -4.94
CA GLY A 115 13.92 -2.72 -5.09
C GLY A 115 13.57 -2.01 -3.78
N ILE A 116 12.49 -2.40 -3.11
CA ILE A 116 11.98 -1.73 -1.90
C ILE A 116 12.98 -1.85 -0.73
N ASN A 117 13.44 -3.06 -0.41
CA ASN A 117 14.24 -3.32 0.79
C ASN A 117 15.57 -2.56 0.85
N PRO A 118 16.37 -2.45 -0.24
CA PRO A 118 17.57 -1.62 -0.21
C PRO A 118 17.26 -0.16 0.10
N ALA A 119 16.24 0.43 -0.51
CA ALA A 119 15.83 1.81 -0.21
C ALA A 119 15.43 1.98 1.26
N LEU A 120 14.65 1.02 1.80
CA LEU A 120 14.30 0.99 3.21
C LEU A 120 15.53 0.80 4.13
N ASN A 121 16.57 0.11 3.72
CA ASN A 121 17.81 -0.04 4.48
C ASN A 121 18.66 1.23 4.43
N ASP A 122 18.79 1.85 3.26
CA ASP A 122 19.56 3.07 3.06
C ASP A 122 18.99 4.27 3.84
N ARG A 123 17.65 4.36 3.98
CA ARG A 123 16.99 5.42 4.77
C ARG A 123 17.47 5.50 6.20
N ARG A 124 17.70 4.33 6.83
CA ARG A 124 18.12 4.27 8.24
C ARG A 124 19.44 4.98 8.45
N LYS A 125 20.33 4.85 7.49
CA LYS A 125 21.67 5.47 7.52
C LYS A 125 21.63 6.94 7.10
N GLN A 126 20.85 7.27 6.05
CA GLN A 126 20.90 8.57 5.39
C GLN A 126 19.82 9.55 5.90
N LEU A 127 18.60 9.07 6.15
CA LEU A 127 17.44 9.91 6.47
C LEU A 127 17.02 9.83 7.93
N ARG A 128 17.43 8.79 8.67
CA ARG A 128 17.08 8.53 10.08
C ARG A 128 15.56 8.33 10.26
N ILE A 129 14.90 7.71 9.29
CA ILE A 129 13.50 7.34 9.35
C ILE A 129 13.39 5.88 9.79
N ILE A 130 12.50 5.55 10.72
CA ILE A 130 12.10 4.18 11.06
C ILE A 130 10.99 3.79 10.09
N SER A 131 11.03 2.58 9.55
CA SER A 131 9.94 2.11 8.68
C SER A 131 9.75 0.61 8.82
N GLY A 132 8.50 0.16 8.68
CA GLY A 132 8.12 -1.23 8.52
C GLY A 132 7.27 -1.40 7.26
N LEU A 133 7.51 -2.44 6.48
CA LEU A 133 6.73 -2.70 5.26
C LEU A 133 5.52 -3.59 5.60
N ILE A 134 4.35 -3.27 5.06
CA ILE A 134 3.13 -4.05 5.20
C ILE A 134 2.82 -4.69 3.85
N LEU A 135 2.69 -6.03 3.84
CA LEU A 135 2.27 -6.80 2.68
C LEU A 135 0.75 -6.77 2.56
N SER A 136 0.19 -6.26 1.50
CA SER A 136 -1.26 -6.18 1.34
C SER A 136 -1.81 -7.25 0.40
N PHE A 137 -3.05 -7.68 0.67
CA PHE A 137 -3.81 -8.59 -0.19
C PHE A 137 -4.94 -7.79 -0.86
N LEU A 138 -5.00 -7.88 -2.20
CA LEU A 138 -6.04 -7.21 -2.99
C LEU A 138 -7.38 -7.93 -2.83
N ARG A 139 -8.35 -7.29 -2.16
CA ARG A 139 -9.63 -7.92 -1.78
C ARG A 139 -10.60 -8.17 -2.92
N HIS A 140 -10.42 -7.49 -4.06
CA HIS A 140 -11.21 -7.77 -5.26
C HIS A 140 -10.85 -9.12 -5.89
N LEU A 141 -9.65 -9.65 -5.61
CA LEU A 141 -9.22 -11.00 -5.98
C LEU A 141 -9.80 -12.06 -5.02
N GLY A 142 -9.49 -13.32 -5.26
CA GLY A 142 -9.91 -14.44 -4.41
C GLY A 142 -8.94 -14.67 -3.24
N GLU A 143 -9.44 -15.31 -2.15
CA GLU A 143 -8.58 -15.72 -1.03
C GLU A 143 -7.44 -16.65 -1.47
N GLU A 144 -7.66 -17.48 -2.50
CA GLU A 144 -6.62 -18.37 -3.04
C GLU A 144 -5.43 -17.58 -3.63
N GLU A 145 -5.69 -16.42 -4.25
CA GLU A 145 -4.61 -15.54 -4.73
C GLU A 145 -3.86 -14.91 -3.55
N ALA A 146 -4.55 -14.52 -2.49
CA ALA A 146 -3.92 -14.05 -1.27
C ALA A 146 -3.07 -15.15 -0.59
N GLN A 147 -3.50 -16.43 -0.62
CA GLN A 147 -2.71 -17.56 -0.14
C GLN A 147 -1.41 -17.75 -0.95
N LYS A 148 -1.48 -17.65 -2.28
CA LYS A 148 -0.29 -17.71 -3.14
C LYS A 148 0.69 -16.57 -2.84
N THR A 149 0.15 -15.37 -2.64
CA THR A 149 0.96 -14.20 -2.26
C THR A 149 1.63 -14.40 -0.90
N LEU A 150 0.92 -14.95 0.07
CA LEU A 150 1.51 -15.29 1.36
C LEU A 150 2.63 -16.35 1.20
N ASP A 151 2.42 -17.38 0.37
CA ASP A 151 3.46 -18.40 0.07
C ASP A 151 4.72 -17.76 -0.52
N GLN A 152 4.58 -16.79 -1.42
CA GLN A 152 5.70 -16.04 -2.00
C GLN A 152 6.42 -15.17 -0.96
N ALA A 153 5.67 -14.63 0.02
CA ALA A 153 6.20 -13.73 1.05
C ALA A 153 6.92 -14.46 2.19
N LEU A 154 6.52 -15.70 2.52
CA LEU A 154 7.08 -16.44 3.67
C LEU A 154 8.60 -16.58 3.65
N PRO A 155 9.29 -16.83 2.52
CA PRO A 155 10.75 -16.85 2.47
C PRO A 155 11.41 -15.50 2.88
N PHE A 156 10.65 -14.41 2.80
CA PHE A 156 11.08 -13.04 3.10
C PHE A 156 10.38 -12.46 4.34
N ARG A 157 9.91 -13.33 5.23
CA ARG A 157 9.07 -12.96 6.37
C ARG A 157 9.61 -11.76 7.16
N ASP A 158 10.91 -11.70 7.37
CA ASP A 158 11.56 -10.65 8.16
C ASP A 158 11.55 -9.26 7.46
N ALA A 159 11.15 -9.20 6.19
CA ALA A 159 10.99 -7.95 5.47
C ALA A 159 9.70 -7.20 5.84
N PHE A 160 8.74 -7.89 6.48
CA PHE A 160 7.40 -7.36 6.74
C PHE A 160 7.10 -7.29 8.22
N ILE A 161 6.42 -6.21 8.64
CA ILE A 161 5.91 -6.07 10.01
C ILE A 161 4.47 -6.58 10.16
N ALA A 162 3.70 -6.58 9.08
CA ALA A 162 2.29 -6.93 9.07
C ALA A 162 1.83 -7.42 7.69
N VAL A 163 0.63 -8.02 7.68
CA VAL A 163 -0.17 -8.23 6.47
C VAL A 163 -1.40 -7.33 6.50
N GLY A 164 -1.83 -6.85 5.33
CA GLY A 164 -2.97 -5.96 5.13
C GLY A 164 -4.02 -6.54 4.19
N LEU A 165 -5.17 -5.87 4.13
CA LEU A 165 -6.25 -6.12 3.17
C LEU A 165 -6.70 -4.77 2.62
N ASP A 166 -6.72 -4.61 1.29
CA ASP A 166 -7.03 -3.34 0.63
C ASP A 166 -7.72 -3.50 -0.72
N SER A 167 -7.75 -2.43 -1.53
CA SER A 167 -8.43 -2.35 -2.82
C SER A 167 -9.95 -2.20 -2.70
N SER A 168 -10.70 -2.47 -3.77
CA SER A 168 -12.15 -2.24 -3.89
C SER A 168 -12.94 -2.93 -2.77
N GLU A 169 -13.54 -2.14 -1.89
CA GLU A 169 -14.17 -2.66 -0.66
C GLU A 169 -15.57 -3.21 -0.90
N MET A 170 -16.38 -2.52 -1.71
CA MET A 170 -17.77 -2.90 -1.93
C MET A 170 -17.92 -4.27 -2.59
N GLY A 171 -18.67 -5.16 -1.93
CA GLY A 171 -18.87 -6.55 -2.39
C GLY A 171 -17.74 -7.52 -2.04
N HIS A 172 -16.68 -7.04 -1.36
CA HIS A 172 -15.54 -7.87 -0.97
C HIS A 172 -15.31 -7.85 0.55
N PRO A 173 -16.21 -8.49 1.35
CA PRO A 173 -16.15 -8.47 2.81
C PRO A 173 -14.88 -9.13 3.36
N PRO A 174 -14.39 -8.72 4.53
CA PRO A 174 -13.25 -9.33 5.20
C PRO A 174 -13.41 -10.82 5.46
N SER A 175 -14.62 -11.31 5.70
CA SER A 175 -14.92 -12.74 5.90
C SER A 175 -14.40 -13.64 4.76
N LYS A 176 -14.29 -13.11 3.55
CA LYS A 176 -13.73 -13.78 2.36
C LYS A 176 -12.25 -14.19 2.55
N PHE A 177 -11.51 -13.55 3.48
CA PHE A 177 -10.07 -13.69 3.67
C PHE A 177 -9.68 -14.33 5.00
N LYS A 178 -10.65 -14.93 5.71
CA LYS A 178 -10.42 -15.46 7.06
C LYS A 178 -9.26 -16.47 7.11
N ARG A 179 -9.20 -17.42 6.17
CA ARG A 179 -8.19 -18.50 6.20
C ARG A 179 -6.77 -17.96 5.98
N VAL A 180 -6.59 -17.02 5.06
CA VAL A 180 -5.26 -16.44 4.80
C VAL A 180 -4.79 -15.61 5.98
N PHE A 181 -5.69 -14.87 6.65
CA PHE A 181 -5.35 -14.11 7.84
C PHE A 181 -5.08 -15.01 9.05
N ASP A 182 -5.84 -16.10 9.25
CA ASP A 182 -5.55 -17.10 10.28
C ASP A 182 -4.14 -17.68 10.09
N ARG A 183 -3.79 -18.04 8.86
CA ARG A 183 -2.47 -18.56 8.51
C ARG A 183 -1.38 -17.51 8.72
N ALA A 184 -1.54 -16.29 8.21
CA ALA A 184 -0.56 -15.22 8.39
C ALA A 184 -0.27 -14.96 9.88
N ARG A 185 -1.30 -14.96 10.73
CA ARG A 185 -1.12 -14.81 12.18
C ARG A 185 -0.40 -16.02 12.81
N SER A 186 -0.66 -17.24 12.32
CA SER A 186 0.07 -18.43 12.79
C SER A 186 1.55 -18.40 12.41
N GLU A 187 1.89 -17.72 11.30
CA GLU A 187 3.27 -17.44 10.88
C GLU A 187 3.87 -16.22 11.63
N GLY A 188 3.13 -15.62 12.55
CA GLY A 188 3.58 -14.54 13.43
C GLY A 188 3.44 -13.13 12.84
N PHE A 189 2.69 -12.94 11.76
CA PHE A 189 2.37 -11.61 11.25
C PHE A 189 1.34 -10.90 12.10
N VAL A 190 1.48 -9.60 12.26
CA VAL A 190 0.40 -8.72 12.70
C VAL A 190 -0.58 -8.53 11.53
N ALA A 191 -1.87 -8.42 11.82
CA ALA A 191 -2.90 -8.18 10.82
C ALA A 191 -3.43 -6.74 10.93
N VAL A 192 -3.58 -6.07 9.80
CA VAL A 192 -4.26 -4.78 9.63
C VAL A 192 -5.23 -4.89 8.46
N ALA A 193 -6.20 -4.00 8.32
CA ALA A 193 -7.09 -4.02 7.17
C ALA A 193 -7.78 -2.68 6.93
N HIS A 194 -8.00 -2.35 5.65
CA HIS A 194 -8.97 -1.33 5.25
C HIS A 194 -10.36 -1.86 5.53
N ALA A 195 -11.14 -1.15 6.33
CA ALA A 195 -12.51 -1.51 6.63
C ALA A 195 -13.34 -0.26 6.94
N GLY A 196 -14.54 -0.18 6.38
CA GLY A 196 -15.43 0.96 6.55
C GLY A 196 -14.94 2.23 5.85
N GLU A 197 -14.25 2.11 4.74
CA GLU A 197 -13.95 3.19 3.80
C GLU A 197 -15.19 3.54 2.98
N GLU A 198 -15.71 2.58 2.22
CA GLU A 198 -16.98 2.63 1.51
C GLU A 198 -17.94 1.53 2.00
N GLY A 199 -17.41 0.43 2.50
CA GLY A 199 -18.17 -0.72 3.01
C GLY A 199 -18.89 -0.42 4.33
N PRO A 200 -19.95 -1.18 4.63
CA PRO A 200 -20.79 -0.94 5.80
C PRO A 200 -20.05 -1.25 7.12
N PRO A 201 -20.56 -0.80 8.30
CA PRO A 201 -19.98 -1.07 9.61
C PRO A 201 -19.73 -2.57 9.89
N GLU A 202 -20.52 -3.45 9.29
CA GLU A 202 -20.34 -4.90 9.39
C GLU A 202 -18.97 -5.36 8.89
N TYR A 203 -18.38 -4.69 7.89
CA TYR A 203 -17.03 -5.00 7.42
C TYR A 203 -15.97 -4.65 8.45
N ILE A 204 -16.20 -3.60 9.26
CA ILE A 204 -15.31 -3.28 10.38
C ILE A 204 -15.39 -4.40 11.44
N TRP A 205 -16.60 -4.85 11.79
CA TRP A 205 -16.78 -5.97 12.72
C TRP A 205 -16.15 -7.26 12.20
N GLU A 206 -16.35 -7.61 10.93
CA GLU A 206 -15.72 -8.78 10.34
C GLU A 206 -14.17 -8.69 10.38
N ALA A 207 -13.62 -7.53 10.10
CA ALA A 207 -12.18 -7.33 10.19
C ALA A 207 -11.65 -7.50 11.62
N LEU A 208 -12.36 -6.97 12.62
CA LEU A 208 -12.02 -7.11 14.03
C LEU A 208 -12.18 -8.57 14.52
N ASP A 209 -13.34 -9.18 14.27
CA ASP A 209 -13.72 -10.45 14.86
C ASP A 209 -13.14 -11.65 14.11
N LEU A 210 -13.14 -11.62 12.77
CA LEU A 210 -12.71 -12.74 11.94
C LEU A 210 -11.23 -12.66 11.55
N LEU A 211 -10.76 -11.47 11.13
CA LEU A 211 -9.35 -11.31 10.76
C LEU A 211 -8.48 -10.99 11.98
N GLN A 212 -9.08 -10.57 13.09
CA GLN A 212 -8.40 -10.22 14.36
C GLN A 212 -7.31 -9.16 14.15
N ILE A 213 -7.64 -8.15 13.37
CA ILE A 213 -6.73 -7.05 13.08
C ILE A 213 -6.38 -6.24 14.31
N LYS A 214 -5.23 -5.58 14.28
CA LYS A 214 -4.75 -4.69 15.34
C LYS A 214 -4.90 -3.21 15.00
N ARG A 215 -5.16 -2.90 13.75
CA ARG A 215 -5.43 -1.56 13.25
C ARG A 215 -6.47 -1.62 12.13
N ILE A 216 -7.44 -0.73 12.20
CA ILE A 216 -8.37 -0.44 11.12
C ILE A 216 -7.78 0.72 10.32
N ASP A 217 -7.63 0.54 9.02
CA ASP A 217 -7.30 1.61 8.11
C ASP A 217 -8.61 2.16 7.53
N HIS A 218 -8.78 3.48 7.49
CA HIS A 218 -10.01 4.27 7.28
C HIS A 218 -10.97 4.27 8.50
N GLY A 219 -11.85 3.29 8.63
CA GLY A 219 -12.83 3.22 9.71
C GLY A 219 -13.91 4.33 9.67
N VAL A 220 -14.07 5.03 8.52
CA VAL A 220 -14.95 6.21 8.40
C VAL A 220 -16.39 5.86 8.73
N ARG A 221 -16.85 4.68 8.31
CA ARG A 221 -18.23 4.22 8.54
C ARG A 221 -18.49 3.70 9.97
N ALA A 222 -17.46 3.69 10.86
CA ALA A 222 -17.65 3.35 12.25
C ALA A 222 -18.68 4.23 12.95
N ILE A 223 -18.79 5.51 12.53
CA ILE A 223 -19.78 6.47 13.07
C ILE A 223 -21.24 6.00 12.90
N GLU A 224 -21.51 5.03 12.04
CA GLU A 224 -22.86 4.50 11.79
C GLU A 224 -23.25 3.38 12.77
N ASP A 225 -22.33 2.88 13.59
CA ASP A 225 -22.62 1.90 14.67
C ASP A 225 -22.00 2.39 15.99
N GLU A 226 -22.87 2.81 16.93
CA GLU A 226 -22.43 3.33 18.23
C GLU A 226 -21.54 2.36 19.03
N ARG A 227 -21.62 1.05 18.77
CA ARG A 227 -20.78 0.06 19.45
C ARG A 227 -19.34 0.02 18.89
N LEU A 228 -19.09 0.62 17.73
CA LEU A 228 -17.75 0.77 17.16
C LEU A 228 -17.04 2.02 17.68
N MET A 229 -17.81 3.00 18.17
CA MET A 229 -17.33 4.26 18.74
C MET A 229 -17.01 4.12 20.23
#